data_ff48d35d4e067861c554350cc12ab68a
#
_entry.id   ff48d35d4e067861c554350cc12ab68a
#
_cell.length_a   1.000
_cell.length_b   1.000
_cell.length_c   1.000
_cell.angle_alpha   90.00
_cell.angle_beta   90.00
_cell.angle_gamma   90.00
#
_symmetry.space_group_name_H-M   'P 1'
#
loop_
_entity.id
_entity.type
_entity.pdbx_description
1 polymer ?
#
loop_
_entity_poly.entity_id
_entity_poly.type
_entity_poly.pdbx_seq_one_letter_code
_entity_poly.pdbx_strand_id
1 'polypeptide(L)'
;MPRSKRLFFALWPDDRVRSDLAHLQTLLLQARGNWVHPMDLHMTLQFLGPVPPNRERCILEAADAVQGAPFELKINRLEFWPKPRIVWAGPEHTPAELSGLVKHLGENLVECGFMQEKRAYRPHITVLRKTSPCMAMTLQEPVIWSVNGFVLVESRPGGEPPWYKVAESWGFFLLIRWENARSRDFSARKGQKSGFFSCGWLIC
;
A
#
# COMPACT_ATOMS: atom_id res chain seq x y z
N MET A 1 -9.46 0.29 31.05
CA MET A 1 -9.88 -0.36 29.79
C MET A 1 -8.91 0.03 28.68
N PRO A 2 -8.44 -0.88 27.83
CA PRO A 2 -7.57 -0.53 26.72
C PRO A 2 -8.29 0.45 25.80
N ARG A 3 -7.55 1.49 25.35
CA ARG A 3 -8.08 2.60 24.58
C ARG A 3 -8.22 2.23 23.10
N SER A 4 -9.32 2.65 22.47
CA SER A 4 -9.49 2.50 21.02
C SER A 4 -8.36 3.20 20.26
N LYS A 5 -7.80 2.54 19.26
CA LYS A 5 -6.81 3.12 18.33
C LYS A 5 -7.52 3.67 17.10
N ARG A 6 -7.02 4.77 16.55
CA ARG A 6 -7.50 5.29 15.28
C ARG A 6 -6.69 4.68 14.16
N LEU A 7 -7.31 3.79 13.38
CA LEU A 7 -6.61 2.96 12.38
C LEU A 7 -7.10 3.24 10.96
N PHE A 8 -6.23 2.99 9.99
CA PHE A 8 -6.54 2.99 8.56
C PHE A 8 -5.53 2.11 7.80
N PHE A 9 -5.94 1.57 6.66
CA PHE A 9 -5.04 0.89 5.72
C PHE A 9 -4.53 1.87 4.68
N ALA A 10 -3.26 1.71 4.27
CA ALA A 10 -2.61 2.60 3.32
C ALA A 10 -1.53 1.91 2.47
N LEU A 11 -1.25 2.48 1.30
CA LEU A 11 0.04 2.32 0.66
C LEU A 11 1.03 3.27 1.33
N TRP A 12 2.22 2.74 1.63
CA TRP A 12 3.27 3.44 2.36
C TRP A 12 4.52 3.56 1.49
N PRO A 13 4.93 4.77 1.11
CA PRO A 13 6.06 4.96 0.21
C PRO A 13 7.38 4.56 0.88
N ASP A 14 8.29 3.98 0.12
CA ASP A 14 9.69 3.85 0.49
C ASP A 14 10.37 5.24 0.54
N ASP A 15 11.62 5.28 0.98
CA ASP A 15 12.34 6.55 1.19
C ASP A 15 12.56 7.31 -0.13
N ARG A 16 12.78 6.61 -1.25
CA ARG A 16 12.93 7.24 -2.57
C ARG A 16 11.61 7.88 -3.00
N VAL A 17 10.53 7.12 -3.03
CA VAL A 17 9.20 7.63 -3.41
C VAL A 17 8.75 8.73 -2.45
N ARG A 18 9.04 8.61 -1.17
CA ARG A 18 8.75 9.64 -0.17
C ARG A 18 9.47 10.95 -0.45
N SER A 19 10.76 10.87 -0.83
CA SER A 19 11.55 12.04 -1.22
C SER A 19 10.97 12.71 -2.47
N ASP A 20 10.61 11.92 -3.48
CA ASP A 20 10.00 12.42 -4.72
C ASP A 20 8.65 13.10 -4.42
N LEU A 21 7.81 12.50 -3.59
CA LEU A 21 6.53 13.08 -3.16
C LEU A 21 6.71 14.36 -2.34
N ALA A 22 7.71 14.40 -1.45
CA ALA A 22 8.03 15.60 -0.68
C ALA A 22 8.53 16.73 -1.60
N HIS A 23 9.26 16.40 -2.67
CA HIS A 23 9.67 17.38 -3.67
C HIS A 23 8.47 18.05 -4.36
N LEU A 24 7.34 17.34 -4.55
CA LEU A 24 6.13 17.96 -5.11
C LEU A 24 5.61 19.13 -4.26
N GLN A 25 5.90 19.16 -2.97
CA GLN A 25 5.55 20.27 -2.10
C GLN A 25 6.28 21.57 -2.53
N THR A 26 7.49 21.46 -3.08
CA THR A 26 8.26 22.62 -3.57
C THR A 26 7.63 23.26 -4.80
N LEU A 27 6.83 22.54 -5.58
CA LEU A 27 6.10 23.09 -6.73
C LEU A 27 4.95 24.03 -6.29
N LEU A 28 4.58 24.00 -5.02
CA LEU A 28 3.46 24.73 -4.42
C LEU A 28 3.93 25.85 -3.49
N LEU A 29 5.13 26.41 -3.69
CA LEU A 29 5.79 27.35 -2.78
C LEU A 29 4.93 28.58 -2.40
N GLN A 30 4.00 29.01 -3.27
CA GLN A 30 3.12 30.13 -2.98
C GLN A 30 1.84 29.72 -2.24
N ALA A 31 1.57 28.42 -2.10
CA ALA A 31 0.39 27.94 -1.41
C ALA A 31 0.58 28.05 0.11
N ARG A 32 -0.39 28.64 0.80
CA ARG A 32 -0.40 28.73 2.26
C ARG A 32 -1.28 27.64 2.83
N GLY A 33 -0.83 26.98 3.90
CA GLY A 33 -1.57 25.91 4.56
C GLY A 33 -0.68 25.08 5.47
N ASN A 34 -1.18 23.93 5.89
CA ASN A 34 -0.45 22.98 6.74
C ASN A 34 0.14 21.88 5.85
N TRP A 35 1.44 21.95 5.63
CA TRP A 35 2.16 20.89 4.91
C TRP A 35 2.05 19.55 5.63
N VAL A 36 1.83 18.50 4.88
CA VAL A 36 1.91 17.15 5.42
C VAL A 36 3.39 16.83 5.64
N HIS A 37 3.73 16.35 6.83
CA HIS A 37 5.10 15.94 7.14
C HIS A 37 5.53 14.82 6.17
N PRO A 38 6.77 14.83 5.62
CA PRO A 38 7.19 13.81 4.65
C PRO A 38 6.98 12.37 5.12
N MET A 39 7.23 12.09 6.41
CA MET A 39 7.00 10.76 7.00
C MET A 39 5.53 10.37 7.12
N ASP A 40 4.61 11.31 6.96
CA ASP A 40 3.16 11.09 6.99
C ASP A 40 2.53 11.02 5.59
N LEU A 41 3.33 11.16 4.53
CA LEU A 41 2.86 11.00 3.15
C LEU A 41 2.46 9.55 2.88
N HIS A 42 1.21 9.32 2.48
CA HIS A 42 0.65 7.99 2.23
C HIS A 42 -0.58 8.08 1.32
N MET A 43 -0.98 6.96 0.75
CA MET A 43 -2.25 6.82 0.05
C MET A 43 -3.19 5.94 0.87
N THR A 44 -4.25 6.52 1.43
CA THR A 44 -5.24 5.76 2.20
C THR A 44 -6.00 4.79 1.30
N LEU A 45 -6.11 3.52 1.69
CA LEU A 45 -6.91 2.50 1.04
C LEU A 45 -8.29 2.39 1.69
N GLN A 46 -8.32 2.21 3.02
CA GLN A 46 -9.55 2.06 3.79
C GLN A 46 -9.42 2.72 5.16
N PHE A 47 -10.32 3.64 5.48
CA PHE A 47 -10.33 4.31 6.77
C PHE A 47 -11.25 3.56 7.76
N LEU A 48 -10.71 3.15 8.91
CA LEU A 48 -11.44 2.40 9.94
C LEU A 48 -11.96 3.28 11.07
N GLY A 49 -11.29 4.40 11.33
CA GLY A 49 -11.63 5.26 12.47
C GLY A 49 -11.22 4.67 13.83
N PRO A 50 -11.96 4.96 14.91
CA PRO A 50 -11.68 4.39 16.22
C PRO A 50 -12.00 2.88 16.25
N VAL A 51 -10.98 2.06 16.48
CA VAL A 51 -11.06 0.61 16.54
C VAL A 51 -10.88 0.15 17.97
N PRO A 52 -11.85 -0.52 18.59
CA PRO A 52 -11.70 -1.09 19.92
C PRO A 52 -10.81 -2.35 19.88
N PRO A 53 -10.09 -2.68 20.95
CA PRO A 53 -9.12 -3.77 20.99
C PRO A 53 -9.68 -5.14 20.59
N ASN A 54 -10.92 -5.41 20.90
CA ASN A 54 -11.58 -6.67 20.55
C ASN A 54 -11.84 -6.87 19.04
N ARG A 55 -11.69 -5.82 18.21
CA ARG A 55 -11.80 -5.90 16.74
C ARG A 55 -10.43 -5.93 16.04
N GLU A 56 -9.33 -5.62 16.74
CA GLU A 56 -8.00 -5.57 16.11
C GLU A 56 -7.64 -6.91 15.45
N ARG A 57 -7.88 -8.02 16.13
CA ARG A 57 -7.60 -9.35 15.59
C ARG A 57 -8.36 -9.64 14.30
N CYS A 58 -9.68 -9.36 14.26
CA CYS A 58 -10.49 -9.54 13.06
C CYS A 58 -9.95 -8.72 11.87
N ILE A 59 -9.53 -7.48 12.12
CA ILE A 59 -8.95 -6.60 11.09
C ILE A 59 -7.66 -7.19 10.52
N LEU A 60 -6.79 -7.76 11.36
CA LEU A 60 -5.56 -8.40 10.93
C LEU A 60 -5.85 -9.64 10.08
N GLU A 61 -6.75 -10.52 10.54
CA GLU A 61 -7.20 -11.71 9.80
C GLU A 61 -7.84 -11.33 8.44
N ALA A 62 -8.63 -10.26 8.40
CA ALA A 62 -9.22 -9.74 7.16
C ALA A 62 -8.14 -9.24 6.18
N ALA A 63 -7.08 -8.62 6.68
CA ALA A 63 -5.97 -8.14 5.87
C ALA A 63 -5.06 -9.29 5.38
N ASP A 64 -4.83 -10.33 6.22
CA ASP A 64 -4.08 -11.53 5.85
C ASP A 64 -4.73 -12.29 4.69
N ALA A 65 -6.06 -12.22 4.58
CA ALA A 65 -6.82 -12.86 3.50
C ALA A 65 -6.79 -12.08 2.17
N VAL A 66 -6.23 -10.87 2.15
CA VAL A 66 -6.16 -10.05 0.93
C VAL A 66 -5.08 -10.60 0.00
N GLN A 67 -5.50 -10.99 -1.20
CA GLN A 67 -4.58 -11.34 -2.27
C GLN A 67 -4.30 -10.12 -3.13
N GLY A 68 -3.02 -9.85 -3.41
CA GLY A 68 -2.58 -8.75 -4.26
C GLY A 68 -1.33 -9.15 -5.04
N ALA A 69 -1.08 -8.47 -6.14
CA ALA A 69 0.14 -8.55 -6.92
C ALA A 69 0.86 -7.21 -6.88
N PRO A 70 2.21 -7.18 -6.99
CA PRO A 70 2.94 -5.93 -7.18
C PRO A 70 2.45 -5.18 -8.42
N PHE A 71 2.40 -3.85 -8.33
CA PHE A 71 2.02 -3.00 -9.47
C PHE A 71 2.77 -1.67 -9.44
N GLU A 72 2.77 -0.98 -10.58
CA GLU A 72 3.30 0.36 -10.68
C GLU A 72 2.19 1.39 -10.55
N LEU A 73 2.43 2.41 -9.71
CA LEU A 73 1.55 3.54 -9.51
C LEU A 73 2.23 4.81 -10.02
N LYS A 74 1.67 5.41 -11.05
CA LYS A 74 2.19 6.63 -11.68
C LYS A 74 1.47 7.84 -11.10
N ILE A 75 2.12 8.59 -10.21
CA ILE A 75 1.60 9.83 -9.65
C ILE A 75 1.97 10.96 -10.59
N ASN A 76 1.00 11.49 -11.32
CA ASN A 76 1.21 12.48 -12.38
C ASN A 76 0.29 13.70 -12.30
N ARG A 77 -0.55 13.81 -11.27
CA ARG A 77 -1.48 14.93 -11.07
C ARG A 77 -1.33 15.52 -9.68
N LEU A 78 -1.43 16.87 -9.63
CA LEU A 78 -1.69 17.64 -8.42
C LEU A 78 -3.04 18.34 -8.60
N GLU A 79 -3.96 18.15 -7.66
CA GLU A 79 -5.29 18.74 -7.71
C GLU A 79 -5.72 19.29 -6.34
N PHE A 80 -6.75 20.13 -6.36
CA PHE A 80 -7.33 20.72 -5.16
C PHE A 80 -8.76 20.24 -4.94
N TRP A 81 -9.07 19.81 -3.72
CA TRP A 81 -10.43 19.51 -3.29
C TRP A 81 -10.97 20.64 -2.39
N PRO A 82 -12.06 21.33 -2.83
CA PRO A 82 -12.56 22.54 -2.15
C PRO A 82 -13.08 22.28 -0.74
N LYS A 83 -13.88 21.21 -0.53
CA LYS A 83 -14.52 20.98 0.78
C LYS A 83 -13.54 20.59 1.87
N PRO A 84 -12.65 19.57 1.69
CA PRO A 84 -11.62 19.32 2.69
C PRO A 84 -10.50 20.39 2.66
N ARG A 85 -10.46 21.26 1.65
CA ARG A 85 -9.42 22.30 1.45
C ARG A 85 -8.03 21.68 1.47
N ILE A 86 -7.81 20.69 0.62
CA ILE A 86 -6.53 19.99 0.49
C ILE A 86 -6.02 20.04 -0.93
N VAL A 87 -4.69 20.09 -1.07
CA VAL A 87 -3.99 19.72 -2.31
C VAL A 87 -3.54 18.27 -2.14
N TRP A 88 -3.72 17.52 -3.20
CA TRP A 88 -3.36 16.10 -3.24
C TRP A 88 -2.62 15.75 -4.54
N ALA A 89 -1.74 14.76 -4.45
CA ALA A 89 -1.09 14.11 -5.58
C ALA A 89 -1.73 12.75 -5.84
N GLY A 90 -1.84 12.35 -7.10
CA GLY A 90 -2.42 11.05 -7.44
C GLY A 90 -2.22 10.67 -8.90
N PRO A 91 -2.65 9.45 -9.27
CA PRO A 91 -2.62 9.00 -10.64
C PRO A 91 -3.77 9.60 -11.44
N GLU A 92 -3.56 9.78 -12.73
CA GLU A 92 -4.63 10.12 -13.68
C GLU A 92 -5.58 8.94 -13.91
N HIS A 93 -5.01 7.73 -13.99
CA HIS A 93 -5.75 6.48 -14.13
C HIS A 93 -5.44 5.56 -12.97
N THR A 94 -6.50 5.06 -12.31
CA THR A 94 -6.34 4.11 -11.20
C THR A 94 -6.00 2.72 -11.77
N PRO A 95 -4.86 2.11 -11.40
CA PRO A 95 -4.56 0.74 -11.79
C PRO A 95 -5.64 -0.25 -11.35
N ALA A 96 -5.87 -1.29 -12.15
CA ALA A 96 -6.84 -2.33 -11.83
C ALA A 96 -6.47 -3.07 -10.54
N GLU A 97 -5.18 -3.30 -10.33
CA GLU A 97 -4.61 -3.93 -9.13
C GLU A 97 -4.94 -3.12 -7.86
N LEU A 98 -4.81 -1.79 -7.92
CA LEU A 98 -5.16 -0.91 -6.81
C LEU A 98 -6.67 -0.94 -6.53
N SER A 99 -7.49 -0.92 -7.59
CA SER A 99 -8.94 -1.02 -7.46
C SER A 99 -9.36 -2.36 -6.86
N GLY A 100 -8.73 -3.46 -7.29
CA GLY A 100 -8.92 -4.80 -6.76
C GLY A 100 -8.53 -4.90 -5.28
N LEU A 101 -7.36 -4.36 -4.93
CA LEU A 101 -6.87 -4.33 -3.54
C LEU A 101 -7.87 -3.64 -2.61
N VAL A 102 -8.32 -2.44 -2.97
CA VAL A 102 -9.28 -1.68 -2.15
C VAL A 102 -10.61 -2.41 -2.02
N LYS A 103 -11.09 -3.03 -3.11
CA LYS A 103 -12.33 -3.80 -3.12
C LYS A 103 -12.22 -5.02 -2.19
N HIS A 104 -11.21 -5.87 -2.36
CA HIS A 104 -11.04 -7.09 -1.55
C HIS A 104 -10.85 -6.75 -0.07
N LEU A 105 -10.04 -5.73 0.24
CA LEU A 105 -9.86 -5.27 1.61
C LEU A 105 -11.20 -4.79 2.21
N GLY A 106 -11.99 -4.01 1.47
CA GLY A 106 -13.29 -3.54 1.92
C GLY A 106 -14.29 -4.68 2.14
N GLU A 107 -14.32 -5.68 1.25
CA GLU A 107 -15.17 -6.87 1.37
C GLU A 107 -14.83 -7.70 2.61
N ASN A 108 -13.54 -7.99 2.84
CA ASN A 108 -13.09 -8.75 4.00
C ASN A 108 -13.39 -8.02 5.33
N LEU A 109 -13.32 -6.70 5.36
CA LEU A 109 -13.57 -5.90 6.55
C LEU A 109 -15.07 -5.84 6.95
N VAL A 110 -15.99 -6.23 6.07
CA VAL A 110 -17.43 -6.30 6.40
C VAL A 110 -17.69 -7.29 7.54
N GLU A 111 -17.02 -8.42 7.56
CA GLU A 111 -17.08 -9.43 8.63
C GLU A 111 -16.67 -8.86 9.99
N CYS A 112 -15.76 -7.87 9.98
CA CYS A 112 -15.31 -7.16 11.18
C CYS A 112 -16.24 -5.99 11.58
N GLY A 113 -17.38 -5.81 10.89
CA GLY A 113 -18.38 -4.79 11.18
C GLY A 113 -18.03 -3.40 10.63
N PHE A 114 -17.19 -3.31 9.58
CA PHE A 114 -16.94 -2.08 8.84
C PHE A 114 -17.82 -2.04 7.59
N MET A 115 -18.45 -0.89 7.35
CA MET A 115 -19.25 -0.72 6.15
C MET A 115 -18.35 -0.47 4.94
N GLN A 116 -18.67 -1.13 3.84
CA GLN A 116 -18.02 -0.85 2.58
C GLN A 116 -18.36 0.56 2.09
N GLU A 117 -17.34 1.32 1.67
CA GLU A 117 -17.55 2.64 1.05
C GLU A 117 -18.29 2.48 -0.28
N LYS A 118 -19.41 3.21 -0.43
CA LYS A 118 -20.26 3.16 -1.63
C LYS A 118 -19.74 4.06 -2.75
N ARG A 119 -18.89 5.04 -2.43
CA ARG A 119 -18.33 5.96 -3.41
C ARG A 119 -17.20 5.30 -4.15
N ALA A 120 -17.02 5.67 -5.41
CA ALA A 120 -15.86 5.27 -6.18
C ALA A 120 -14.58 5.69 -5.46
N TYR A 121 -13.65 4.75 -5.31
CA TYR A 121 -12.35 5.02 -4.72
C TYR A 121 -11.59 6.04 -5.56
N ARG A 122 -11.03 7.05 -4.91
CA ARG A 122 -10.21 8.09 -5.52
C ARG A 122 -8.83 8.07 -4.91
N PRO A 123 -7.84 7.44 -5.57
CA PRO A 123 -6.48 7.35 -5.07
C PRO A 123 -5.84 8.74 -4.96
N HIS A 124 -5.39 9.11 -3.75
CA HIS A 124 -4.80 10.41 -3.51
C HIS A 124 -3.82 10.38 -2.33
N ILE A 125 -2.80 11.19 -2.42
CA ILE A 125 -1.83 11.48 -1.36
C ILE A 125 -1.99 12.94 -0.99
N THR A 126 -2.47 13.23 0.20
CA THR A 126 -2.60 14.62 0.66
C THR A 126 -1.21 15.22 0.88
N VAL A 127 -0.91 16.34 0.23
CA VAL A 127 0.38 17.03 0.36
C VAL A 127 0.27 18.35 1.14
N LEU A 128 -0.90 18.99 1.10
CA LEU A 128 -1.16 20.26 1.80
C LEU A 128 -2.61 20.29 2.31
N ARG A 129 -2.81 20.78 3.54
CA ARG A 129 -4.12 20.89 4.19
C ARG A 129 -4.45 22.34 4.52
N LYS A 130 -5.74 22.67 4.69
CA LYS A 130 -6.25 24.00 5.08
C LYS A 130 -5.75 25.11 4.16
N THR A 131 -5.67 24.83 2.87
CA THR A 131 -5.19 25.76 1.85
C THR A 131 -6.31 26.46 1.10
N SER A 132 -5.97 27.52 0.40
CA SER A 132 -6.81 28.17 -0.60
C SER A 132 -6.78 27.38 -1.92
N PRO A 133 -7.75 27.60 -2.83
CA PRO A 133 -7.72 26.99 -4.16
C PRO A 133 -6.39 27.22 -4.86
N CYS A 134 -5.84 26.18 -5.46
CA CYS A 134 -4.71 26.25 -6.38
C CYS A 134 -5.09 25.59 -7.71
N MET A 135 -4.36 25.93 -8.76
CA MET A 135 -4.59 25.32 -10.08
C MET A 135 -4.21 23.86 -10.07
N ALA A 136 -5.06 23.04 -10.69
CA ALA A 136 -4.69 21.66 -11.01
C ALA A 136 -3.54 21.66 -12.02
N MET A 137 -2.57 20.74 -11.84
CA MET A 137 -1.46 20.61 -12.77
C MET A 137 -1.17 19.13 -13.05
N THR A 138 -0.77 18.86 -14.29
CA THR A 138 -0.15 17.58 -14.67
C THR A 138 1.36 17.71 -14.49
N LEU A 139 1.96 16.74 -13.83
CA LEU A 139 3.41 16.72 -13.62
C LEU A 139 4.10 16.33 -14.93
N GLN A 140 5.13 17.08 -15.33
CA GLN A 140 5.96 16.74 -16.48
C GLN A 140 6.75 15.45 -16.21
N GLU A 141 7.27 15.34 -15.00
CA GLU A 141 7.96 14.13 -14.52
C GLU A 141 7.10 13.47 -13.42
N PRO A 142 6.47 12.33 -13.73
CA PRO A 142 5.65 11.62 -12.76
C PRO A 142 6.52 10.94 -11.70
N VAL A 143 6.02 10.87 -10.47
CA VAL A 143 6.61 9.99 -9.46
C VAL A 143 6.18 8.55 -9.75
N ILE A 144 7.15 7.68 -9.99
CA ILE A 144 6.91 6.25 -10.22
C ILE A 144 7.09 5.49 -8.90
N TRP A 145 6.01 4.84 -8.48
CA TRP A 145 5.95 4.10 -7.23
C TRP A 145 5.69 2.61 -7.50
N SER A 146 6.69 1.76 -7.29
CA SER A 146 6.53 0.30 -7.30
C SER A 146 5.88 -0.14 -5.99
N VAL A 147 4.60 -0.47 -6.06
CA VAL A 147 3.82 -0.90 -4.90
C VAL A 147 3.97 -2.40 -4.71
N ASN A 148 4.57 -2.80 -3.59
CA ASN A 148 4.85 -4.20 -3.25
C ASN A 148 4.08 -4.69 -2.02
N GLY A 149 3.12 -3.89 -1.52
CA GLY A 149 2.34 -4.25 -0.35
C GLY A 149 1.55 -3.08 0.20
N PHE A 150 0.92 -3.30 1.34
CA PHE A 150 0.15 -2.29 2.07
C PHE A 150 0.37 -2.42 3.58
N VAL A 151 -0.08 -1.43 4.34
CA VAL A 151 0.15 -1.36 5.78
C VAL A 151 -1.13 -1.00 6.53
N LEU A 152 -1.19 -1.40 7.82
CA LEU A 152 -2.11 -0.85 8.82
C LEU A 152 -1.38 0.25 9.58
N VAL A 153 -2.02 1.39 9.70
CA VAL A 153 -1.44 2.61 10.29
C VAL A 153 -2.27 3.05 11.48
N GLU A 154 -1.60 3.38 12.58
CA GLU A 154 -2.18 4.05 13.73
C GLU A 154 -2.00 5.57 13.61
N SER A 155 -3.11 6.30 13.68
CA SER A 155 -3.11 7.76 13.77
C SER A 155 -2.97 8.20 15.22
N ARG A 156 -1.90 8.95 15.53
CA ARG A 156 -1.57 9.48 16.87
C ARG A 156 -1.59 11.00 16.85
N PRO A 157 -2.78 11.63 16.77
CA PRO A 157 -2.87 13.09 16.75
C PRO A 157 -2.43 13.67 18.08
N GLY A 158 -1.68 14.77 18.02
CA GLY A 158 -1.15 15.48 19.19
C GLY A 158 0.38 15.50 19.18
N GLY A 159 0.97 16.60 19.69
CA GLY A 159 2.40 16.82 19.60
C GLY A 159 2.89 17.18 18.21
N GLU A 160 4.19 16.98 17.98
CA GLU A 160 4.82 17.22 16.68
C GLU A 160 4.74 15.99 15.77
N PRO A 161 4.70 16.20 14.42
CA PRO A 161 4.74 15.09 13.46
C PRO A 161 6.08 14.32 13.51
N PRO A 162 6.13 13.07 13.06
CA PRO A 162 5.05 12.38 12.34
C PRO A 162 3.93 11.86 13.26
N TRP A 163 2.69 11.98 12.78
CA TRP A 163 1.49 11.56 13.55
C TRP A 163 1.03 10.15 13.23
N TYR A 164 1.65 9.50 12.24
CA TYR A 164 1.27 8.16 11.80
C TYR A 164 2.37 7.17 12.09
N LYS A 165 1.96 6.01 12.62
CA LYS A 165 2.86 4.90 12.89
C LYS A 165 2.34 3.65 12.19
N VAL A 166 3.19 3.02 11.39
CA VAL A 166 2.91 1.69 10.83
C VAL A 166 2.81 0.70 11.98
N ALA A 167 1.69 0.00 12.08
CA ALA A 167 1.42 -1.03 13.07
C ALA A 167 1.72 -2.42 12.53
N GLU A 168 1.30 -2.71 11.28
CA GLU A 168 1.48 -3.98 10.60
C GLU A 168 1.69 -3.76 9.10
N SER A 169 2.27 -4.75 8.39
CA SER A 169 2.56 -4.66 6.96
C SER A 169 2.35 -6.01 6.26
N TRP A 170 1.83 -5.95 5.02
CA TRP A 170 1.58 -7.09 4.14
C TRP A 170 2.29 -6.87 2.82
N GLY A 171 3.15 -7.82 2.43
CA GLY A 171 3.85 -7.83 1.15
C GLY A 171 3.06 -8.60 0.09
N PHE A 172 3.11 -8.13 -1.15
CA PHE A 172 2.63 -8.89 -2.30
C PHE A 172 3.71 -9.83 -2.80
N PHE A 173 3.35 -11.09 -2.97
CA PHE A 173 4.23 -12.09 -3.56
C PHE A 173 3.83 -12.31 -5.02
N LEU A 174 4.82 -12.34 -5.92
CA LEU A 174 4.61 -12.87 -7.25
C LEU A 174 4.30 -14.36 -7.10
N LEU A 175 3.04 -14.74 -7.25
CA LEU A 175 2.68 -16.13 -7.49
C LEU A 175 3.30 -16.53 -8.83
N ILE A 176 4.51 -17.07 -8.81
CA ILE A 176 5.07 -17.79 -9.96
C ILE A 176 4.17 -18.99 -10.13
N ARG A 177 3.24 -18.91 -11.07
CA ARG A 177 2.39 -20.02 -11.48
C ARG A 177 3.30 -21.12 -12.01
N TRP A 178 3.52 -22.16 -11.24
CA TRP A 178 4.14 -23.41 -11.66
C TRP A 178 3.13 -24.20 -12.51
N GLU A 179 2.62 -23.60 -13.59
CA GLU A 179 1.91 -24.33 -14.62
C GLU A 179 2.90 -24.64 -15.72
N ASN A 180 3.56 -25.78 -15.63
CA ASN A 180 4.08 -26.63 -16.71
C ASN A 180 5.28 -27.49 -16.25
N ALA A 181 5.03 -28.40 -15.32
CA ALA A 181 5.95 -29.53 -15.09
C ALA A 181 5.17 -30.82 -14.79
N ARG A 182 4.11 -31.09 -15.55
CA ARG A 182 3.52 -32.44 -15.60
C ARG A 182 3.15 -32.76 -17.04
N SER A 183 4.12 -33.18 -17.82
CA SER A 183 3.99 -34.15 -18.88
C SER A 183 5.36 -34.37 -19.54
N ARG A 184 6.19 -35.22 -18.96
CA ARG A 184 7.09 -36.07 -19.72
C ARG A 184 7.24 -37.35 -18.95
N ASP A 185 6.60 -38.35 -19.49
CA ASP A 185 6.82 -39.78 -19.38
C ASP A 185 7.87 -40.26 -18.37
N PHE A 186 7.38 -40.97 -17.36
CA PHE A 186 8.13 -41.97 -16.64
C PHE A 186 7.61 -43.36 -17.09
N SER A 187 8.03 -43.76 -18.27
CA SER A 187 7.89 -45.12 -18.74
C SER A 187 9.28 -45.79 -18.84
N ALA A 188 9.45 -46.78 -18.01
CA ALA A 188 10.36 -47.90 -18.12
C ALA A 188 11.88 -47.62 -18.18
N ARG A 189 12.58 -48.02 -17.13
CA ARG A 189 13.48 -49.19 -17.17
C ARG A 189 13.87 -49.65 -15.75
N LYS A 190 13.47 -50.86 -15.43
CA LYS A 190 14.07 -51.70 -14.38
C LYS A 190 15.48 -52.09 -14.83
N GLY A 191 16.44 -52.12 -13.88
CA GLY A 191 17.61 -52.95 -14.04
C GLY A 191 18.89 -52.44 -13.41
N GLN A 192 19.30 -53.10 -12.35
CA GLN A 192 20.66 -53.43 -11.92
C GLN A 192 21.53 -52.47 -11.10
N LYS A 193 21.60 -52.78 -9.84
CA LYS A 193 22.76 -53.14 -8.92
C LYS A 193 24.02 -52.24 -8.89
N SER A 194 24.28 -51.83 -7.67
CA SER A 194 25.56 -51.88 -6.92
C SER A 194 26.73 -51.03 -7.39
N GLY A 195 27.24 -50.23 -6.46
CA GLY A 195 28.59 -49.68 -6.50
C GLY A 195 28.81 -48.55 -5.53
N PHE A 196 29.27 -48.89 -4.34
CA PHE A 196 29.95 -47.97 -3.41
C PHE A 196 31.04 -47.18 -4.13
N PHE A 197 31.16 -45.89 -3.88
CA PHE A 197 32.46 -45.26 -3.58
C PHE A 197 32.28 -43.92 -2.91
N SER A 198 33.08 -43.80 -1.89
CA SER A 198 33.25 -42.71 -0.94
C SER A 198 34.17 -41.62 -1.48
N CYS A 199 34.09 -40.48 -0.85
CA CYS A 199 35.15 -39.48 -0.66
C CYS A 199 35.26 -38.34 -1.65
N GLY A 200 35.32 -37.17 -1.11
CA GLY A 200 36.32 -36.18 -1.43
C GLY A 200 35.88 -34.71 -1.36
N TRP A 201 36.18 -34.08 -0.30
CA TRP A 201 36.29 -32.63 -0.08
C TRP A 201 37.15 -31.91 -1.13
N LEU A 202 36.82 -30.68 -1.50
CA LEU A 202 37.64 -29.43 -1.46
C LEU A 202 36.90 -28.33 -2.24
N ILE A 203 36.50 -27.31 -1.60
CA ILE A 203 36.99 -25.92 -1.47
C ILE A 203 37.67 -25.35 -2.77
N CYS A 204 36.98 -24.40 -3.40
CA CYS A 204 37.45 -23.08 -3.75
C CYS A 204 36.19 -22.20 -3.97
#